data_e73afdb8be68d7d6ed7f97679717a863
#
_entry.id   e73afdb8be68d7d6ed7f97679717a863
#
_cell.length_a   1.000
_cell.length_b   1.000
_cell.length_c   1.000
_cell.angle_alpha   90.00
_cell.angle_beta   90.00
_cell.angle_gamma   90.00
#
_symmetry.space_group_name_H-M   'P 1'
#
loop_
_entity.id
_entity.type
_entity.pdbx_description
1 polymer ?
#
loop_
_entity_poly.entity_id
_entity_poly.type
_entity_poly.pdbx_seq_one_letter_code
_entity_poly.pdbx_strand_id
1 'polypeptide(L)'
;TSDEAIDYLLMRKNINSGPCAKLFRRTIIQQFRFPDLRVYEDILFVLRAFSSAYKLGVTNKTTYHYYQNAQSAMHKIIDDLPLDIIVATDTIMTFIKQRNQINNQCVYTTLSHLYQYVQSYVAGSIIQNHFIKESRKLFRKYWRQILLNNAFTFKEKVVYSLFILGYIY
;
A
#
# COMPACT_ATOMS: atom_id res chain seq x y z
N THR A 1 -16.58 -8.23 9.75
CA THR A 1 -16.45 -6.91 10.42
C THR A 1 -15.75 -5.92 9.50
N SER A 2 -15.84 -4.62 9.82
CA SER A 2 -15.08 -3.58 9.11
C SER A 2 -13.58 -3.77 9.24
N ASP A 3 -13.11 -4.10 10.44
CA ASP A 3 -11.68 -4.36 10.71
C ASP A 3 -11.13 -5.52 9.90
N GLU A 4 -11.88 -6.61 9.80
CA GLU A 4 -11.50 -7.77 9.00
C GLU A 4 -11.42 -7.44 7.50
N ALA A 5 -12.37 -6.66 6.98
CA ALA A 5 -12.34 -6.22 5.59
C ALA A 5 -11.16 -5.27 5.31
N ILE A 6 -10.79 -4.43 6.27
CA ILE A 6 -9.58 -3.60 6.19
C ILE A 6 -8.33 -4.47 6.15
N ASP A 7 -8.26 -5.51 6.97
CA ASP A 7 -7.13 -6.44 6.93
C ASP A 7 -7.02 -7.14 5.57
N TYR A 8 -8.13 -7.64 5.02
CA TYR A 8 -8.12 -8.23 3.67
C TYR A 8 -7.71 -7.24 2.59
N LEU A 9 -8.17 -5.98 2.68
CA LEU A 9 -7.76 -4.91 1.77
C LEU A 9 -6.24 -4.67 1.83
N LEU A 10 -5.70 -4.51 3.04
CA LEU A 10 -4.27 -4.20 3.25
C LEU A 10 -3.36 -5.40 2.96
N MET A 11 -3.84 -6.62 3.19
CA MET A 11 -3.15 -7.84 2.79
C MET A 11 -3.27 -8.15 1.30
N ARG A 12 -4.07 -7.36 0.54
CA ARG A 12 -4.38 -7.61 -0.88
C ARG A 12 -4.97 -9.00 -1.14
N LYS A 13 -5.77 -9.50 -0.20
CA LYS A 13 -6.44 -10.80 -0.27
C LYS A 13 -7.94 -10.60 -0.43
N ASN A 14 -8.52 -11.24 -1.44
CA ASN A 14 -9.97 -11.32 -1.67
C ASN A 14 -10.70 -9.97 -1.87
N ILE A 15 -10.05 -8.84 -1.61
CA ILE A 15 -10.61 -7.50 -1.80
C ILE A 15 -9.65 -6.68 -2.67
N ASN A 16 -10.14 -6.27 -3.83
CA ASN A 16 -9.40 -5.36 -4.71
C ASN A 16 -9.23 -3.99 -4.03
N SER A 17 -8.06 -3.37 -4.19
CA SER A 17 -7.76 -2.07 -3.59
C SER A 17 -8.52 -0.90 -4.23
N GLY A 18 -8.88 -1.02 -5.52
CA GLY A 18 -9.59 0.04 -6.23
C GLY A 18 -11.06 0.20 -5.83
N PRO A 19 -11.68 1.34 -6.13
CA PRO A 19 -13.10 1.60 -5.87
C PRO A 19 -14.04 0.84 -6.82
N CYS A 20 -13.51 0.32 -7.93
CA CYS A 20 -14.27 -0.48 -8.89
C CYS A 20 -14.86 -1.74 -8.25
N ALA A 21 -16.00 -2.19 -8.73
CA ALA A 21 -16.77 -3.29 -8.17
C ALA A 21 -17.20 -3.09 -6.70
N LYS A 22 -17.32 -1.85 -6.24
CA LYS A 22 -17.76 -1.47 -4.89
C LYS A 22 -18.91 -0.48 -4.96
N LEU A 23 -19.88 -0.67 -4.09
CA LEU A 23 -20.97 0.28 -3.86
C LEU A 23 -20.77 0.95 -2.50
N PHE A 24 -20.74 2.26 -2.51
CA PHE A 24 -20.54 3.06 -1.31
C PHE A 24 -21.81 3.81 -0.97
N ARG A 25 -22.20 3.82 0.29
CA ARG A 25 -23.27 4.69 0.76
C ARG A 25 -22.83 6.16 0.63
N ARG A 26 -23.62 6.99 -0.03
CA ARG A 26 -23.30 8.41 -0.26
C ARG A 26 -22.93 9.17 1.01
N THR A 27 -23.63 8.92 2.11
CA THR A 27 -23.37 9.57 3.41
C THR A 27 -22.00 9.28 3.98
N ILE A 28 -21.36 8.16 3.58
CA ILE A 28 -20.00 7.82 3.96
C ILE A 28 -19.01 8.60 3.09
N ILE A 29 -19.14 8.49 1.76
CA ILE A 29 -18.11 8.99 0.84
C ILE A 29 -18.20 10.51 0.59
N GLN A 30 -19.30 11.16 0.88
CA GLN A 30 -19.42 12.62 0.72
C GLN A 30 -18.52 13.42 1.66
N GLN A 31 -18.01 12.78 2.73
CA GLN A 31 -17.20 13.42 3.77
C GLN A 31 -15.73 13.57 3.37
N PHE A 32 -15.26 12.90 2.32
CA PHE A 32 -13.87 12.93 1.89
C PHE A 32 -13.75 12.82 0.38
N ARG A 33 -12.55 13.14 -0.12
CA ARG A 33 -12.18 13.08 -1.53
C ARG A 33 -11.04 12.09 -1.72
N PHE A 34 -10.80 11.70 -2.96
CA PHE A 34 -9.54 11.04 -3.31
C PHE A 34 -8.38 11.95 -2.92
N PRO A 35 -7.32 11.41 -2.31
CA PRO A 35 -6.11 12.19 -2.08
C PRO A 35 -5.50 12.62 -3.41
N ASP A 36 -4.80 13.77 -3.40
CA ASP A 36 -4.10 14.30 -4.58
C ASP A 36 -2.79 13.52 -4.79
N LEU A 37 -2.93 12.30 -5.29
CA LEU A 37 -1.85 11.40 -5.66
C LEU A 37 -2.10 10.87 -7.07
N ARG A 38 -1.04 10.68 -7.84
CA ARG A 38 -1.14 10.11 -9.21
C ARG A 38 -1.36 8.59 -9.19
N VAL A 39 -0.91 7.94 -8.13
CA VAL A 39 -1.06 6.50 -7.90
C VAL A 39 -1.36 6.22 -6.42
N TYR A 40 -2.02 5.09 -6.15
CA TYR A 40 -2.41 4.65 -4.80
C TYR A 40 -3.45 5.56 -4.10
N GLU A 41 -4.03 6.53 -4.81
CA GLU A 41 -5.14 7.34 -4.34
C GLU A 41 -6.37 6.47 -4.05
N ASP A 42 -6.53 5.41 -4.81
CA ASP A 42 -7.64 4.46 -4.77
C ASP A 42 -7.66 3.64 -3.47
N ILE A 43 -6.54 3.02 -3.09
CA ILE A 43 -6.46 2.24 -1.85
C ILE A 43 -6.68 3.13 -0.62
N LEU A 44 -6.17 4.35 -0.63
CA LEU A 44 -6.37 5.29 0.48
C LEU A 44 -7.82 5.74 0.59
N PHE A 45 -8.50 5.96 -0.55
CA PHE A 45 -9.91 6.27 -0.57
C PHE A 45 -10.74 5.10 -0.02
N VAL A 46 -10.51 3.87 -0.51
CA VAL A 46 -11.23 2.68 -0.07
C VAL A 46 -10.97 2.40 1.42
N LEU A 47 -9.74 2.58 1.89
CA LEU A 47 -9.37 2.43 3.29
C LEU A 47 -10.18 3.38 4.19
N ARG A 48 -10.29 4.66 3.81
CA ARG A 48 -11.13 5.65 4.51
C ARG A 48 -12.60 5.25 4.50
N ALA A 49 -13.11 4.83 3.35
CA ALA A 49 -14.51 4.40 3.22
C ALA A 49 -14.82 3.20 4.12
N PHE A 50 -13.93 2.21 4.17
CA PHE A 50 -14.09 1.03 5.01
C PHE A 50 -14.00 1.37 6.51
N SER A 51 -13.08 2.26 6.88
CA SER A 51 -12.94 2.72 8.27
C SER A 51 -14.15 3.51 8.77
N SER A 52 -14.86 4.19 7.85
CA SER A 52 -16.07 4.94 8.16
C SER A 52 -17.35 4.10 8.10
N ALA A 53 -17.26 2.85 7.63
CA ALA A 53 -18.42 1.99 7.46
C ALA A 53 -18.64 1.12 8.71
N TYR A 54 -19.86 1.16 9.24
CA TYR A 54 -20.27 0.27 10.34
C TYR A 54 -20.37 -1.19 9.87
N LYS A 55 -20.81 -1.42 8.63
CA LYS A 55 -21.03 -2.76 8.07
C LYS A 55 -20.62 -2.81 6.60
N LEU A 56 -19.92 -3.89 6.24
CA LEU A 56 -19.53 -4.19 4.87
C LEU A 56 -20.20 -5.50 4.43
N GLY A 57 -20.74 -5.52 3.23
CA GLY A 57 -21.29 -6.71 2.59
C GLY A 57 -20.41 -7.14 1.43
N VAL A 58 -20.25 -8.45 1.26
CA VAL A 58 -19.53 -9.05 0.13
C VAL A 58 -20.48 -9.93 -0.65
N THR A 59 -20.38 -9.93 -1.98
CA THR A 59 -21.13 -10.81 -2.87
C THR A 59 -20.19 -11.54 -3.80
N ASN A 60 -20.52 -12.80 -4.12
CA ASN A 60 -19.78 -13.61 -5.09
C ASN A 60 -20.31 -13.42 -6.52
N LYS A 61 -21.32 -12.54 -6.71
CA LYS A 61 -21.83 -12.25 -8.04
C LYS A 61 -20.85 -11.37 -8.80
N THR A 62 -20.48 -11.77 -10.01
CA THR A 62 -19.69 -10.95 -10.92
C THR A 62 -20.55 -9.79 -11.41
N THR A 63 -20.23 -8.58 -10.97
CA THR A 63 -20.98 -7.35 -11.31
C THR A 63 -20.12 -6.33 -12.05
N TYR A 64 -18.84 -6.63 -12.26
CA TYR A 64 -17.89 -5.72 -12.89
C TYR A 64 -16.91 -6.48 -13.78
N HIS A 65 -16.77 -6.05 -15.03
CA HIS A 65 -15.80 -6.57 -15.98
C HIS A 65 -14.62 -5.60 -16.10
N TYR A 66 -13.46 -6.03 -15.62
CA TYR A 66 -12.24 -5.24 -15.73
C TYR A 66 -11.59 -5.49 -17.10
N TYR A 67 -11.68 -4.52 -17.99
CA TYR A 67 -11.05 -4.59 -19.30
C TYR A 67 -9.58 -4.15 -19.21
N GLN A 68 -8.66 -5.05 -19.52
CA GLN A 68 -7.24 -4.74 -19.56
C GLN A 68 -6.90 -4.06 -20.89
N ASN A 69 -6.42 -2.82 -20.82
CA ASN A 69 -5.98 -2.06 -21.95
C ASN A 69 -4.44 -1.92 -21.93
N ALA A 70 -3.77 -2.32 -23.03
CA ALA A 70 -2.32 -2.19 -23.18
C ALA A 70 -1.83 -0.72 -23.08
N GLN A 71 -2.73 0.25 -23.34
CA GLN A 71 -2.43 1.69 -23.24
C GLN A 71 -2.83 2.29 -21.88
N SER A 72 -3.10 1.46 -20.85
CA SER A 72 -3.51 1.96 -19.54
C SER A 72 -2.43 2.85 -18.90
N ALA A 73 -2.86 3.77 -18.05
CA ALA A 73 -1.96 4.67 -17.30
C ALA A 73 -0.90 3.90 -16.50
N MET A 74 -1.22 2.69 -16.03
CA MET A 74 -0.28 1.84 -15.28
C MET A 74 0.95 1.43 -16.10
N HIS A 75 0.82 1.27 -17.42
CA HIS A 75 1.98 0.97 -18.28
C HIS A 75 2.86 2.19 -18.55
N LYS A 76 2.29 3.41 -18.46
CA LYS A 76 3.02 4.67 -18.68
C LYS A 76 3.75 5.19 -17.44
N ILE A 77 3.39 4.72 -16.25
CA ILE A 77 3.93 5.17 -14.96
C ILE A 77 5.29 4.54 -14.65
N ILE A 78 5.69 3.49 -15.38
CA ILE A 78 6.93 2.75 -15.12
C ILE A 78 8.18 3.63 -15.29
N ASP A 79 8.13 4.64 -16.16
CA ASP A 79 9.27 5.50 -16.46
C ASP A 79 9.48 6.66 -15.46
N ASP A 80 8.44 7.02 -14.71
CA ASP A 80 8.47 8.12 -13.72
C ASP A 80 7.73 7.69 -12.46
N LEU A 81 8.40 6.90 -11.61
CA LEU A 81 7.79 6.40 -10.38
C LEU A 81 7.53 7.57 -9.42
N PRO A 82 6.28 7.88 -9.19
CA PRO A 82 5.96 8.98 -8.31
C PRO A 82 6.31 8.62 -6.86
N LEU A 83 6.81 9.58 -6.11
CA LEU A 83 6.99 9.47 -4.66
C LEU A 83 5.66 9.17 -3.93
N ASP A 84 4.56 9.24 -4.64
CA ASP A 84 3.20 8.97 -4.16
C ASP A 84 3.07 7.60 -3.49
N ILE A 85 3.79 6.57 -4.01
CA ILE A 85 3.80 5.26 -3.36
C ILE A 85 4.40 5.30 -1.95
N ILE A 86 5.42 6.15 -1.72
CA ILE A 86 6.04 6.33 -0.41
C ILE A 86 5.06 7.03 0.53
N VAL A 87 4.39 8.08 0.03
CA VAL A 87 3.36 8.81 0.77
C VAL A 87 2.19 7.87 1.13
N ALA A 88 1.72 7.09 0.17
CA ALA A 88 0.65 6.12 0.41
C ALA A 88 1.06 5.05 1.41
N THR A 89 2.28 4.49 1.29
CA THR A 89 2.83 3.51 2.23
C THR A 89 2.92 4.09 3.64
N ASP A 90 3.43 5.31 3.81
CA ASP A 90 3.51 5.98 5.10
C ASP A 90 2.13 6.24 5.72
N THR A 91 1.17 6.64 4.89
CA THR A 91 -0.22 6.84 5.31
C THR A 91 -0.85 5.54 5.80
N ILE A 92 -0.69 4.44 5.04
CA ILE A 92 -1.20 3.11 5.43
C ILE A 92 -0.53 2.63 6.72
N MET A 93 0.78 2.76 6.85
CA MET A 93 1.52 2.35 8.05
C MET A 93 1.10 3.17 9.27
N THR A 94 0.86 4.46 9.10
CA THR A 94 0.35 5.33 10.17
C THR A 94 -1.05 4.89 10.59
N PHE A 95 -1.93 4.59 9.64
CA PHE A 95 -3.25 4.05 9.90
C PHE A 95 -3.19 2.72 10.66
N ILE A 96 -2.34 1.77 10.23
CA ILE A 96 -2.17 0.47 10.92
C ILE A 96 -1.76 0.68 12.38
N LYS A 97 -0.84 1.62 12.64
CA LYS A 97 -0.36 1.91 14.01
C LYS A 97 -1.42 2.53 14.92
N GLN A 98 -2.42 3.20 14.37
CA GLN A 98 -3.51 3.81 15.13
C GLN A 98 -4.63 2.81 15.49
N ARG A 99 -4.62 1.62 14.91
CA ARG A 99 -5.60 0.58 15.22
C ARG A 99 -5.33 -0.05 16.59
N ASN A 100 -6.39 -0.45 17.28
CA ASN A 100 -6.30 -1.13 18.58
C ASN A 100 -5.54 -2.46 18.50
N GLN A 101 -5.65 -3.15 17.36
CA GLN A 101 -4.93 -4.39 17.10
C GLN A 101 -4.16 -4.24 15.77
N ILE A 102 -2.85 -4.44 15.85
CA ILE A 102 -1.96 -4.41 14.69
C ILE A 102 -1.88 -5.81 14.10
N ASN A 103 -2.36 -5.95 12.86
CA ASN A 103 -2.17 -7.18 12.10
C ASN A 103 -0.76 -7.18 11.48
N ASN A 104 0.10 -8.08 11.94
CA ASN A 104 1.47 -8.22 11.48
C ASN A 104 1.57 -8.46 9.97
N GLN A 105 0.62 -9.18 9.38
CA GLN A 105 0.60 -9.45 7.95
C GLN A 105 0.28 -8.18 7.13
N CYS A 106 -0.53 -7.25 7.66
CA CYS A 106 -0.78 -5.96 7.01
C CYS A 106 0.50 -5.11 6.95
N VAL A 107 1.27 -5.06 8.04
CA VAL A 107 2.58 -4.39 8.08
C VAL A 107 3.54 -5.00 7.06
N TYR A 108 3.63 -6.34 7.08
CA TYR A 108 4.47 -7.10 6.15
C TYR A 108 4.12 -6.78 4.68
N THR A 109 2.85 -6.95 4.31
CA THR A 109 2.41 -6.76 2.92
C THR A 109 2.65 -5.32 2.45
N THR A 110 2.37 -4.33 3.30
CA THR A 110 2.54 -2.91 2.97
C THR A 110 4.01 -2.57 2.68
N LEU A 111 4.94 -2.97 3.55
CA LEU A 111 6.36 -2.66 3.40
C LEU A 111 7.03 -3.50 2.31
N SER A 112 6.69 -4.80 2.22
CA SER A 112 7.23 -5.67 1.18
C SER A 112 6.82 -5.22 -0.21
N HIS A 113 5.60 -4.68 -0.37
CA HIS A 113 5.15 -4.13 -1.64
C HIS A 113 5.96 -2.91 -2.07
N LEU A 114 6.26 -1.99 -1.15
CA LEU A 114 7.17 -0.87 -1.45
C LEU A 114 8.57 -1.39 -1.83
N TYR A 115 9.09 -2.40 -1.12
CA TYR A 115 10.41 -2.95 -1.42
C TYR A 115 10.47 -3.63 -2.79
N GLN A 116 9.39 -4.28 -3.25
CA GLN A 116 9.29 -4.81 -4.61
C GLN A 116 9.48 -3.72 -5.67
N TYR A 117 8.92 -2.53 -5.44
CA TYR A 117 9.18 -1.39 -6.32
C TYR A 117 10.64 -0.95 -6.29
N VAL A 118 11.26 -0.89 -5.11
CA VAL A 118 12.70 -0.60 -5.01
C VAL A 118 13.52 -1.59 -5.83
N GLN A 119 13.21 -2.89 -5.73
CA GLN A 119 13.91 -3.94 -6.48
C GLN A 119 13.69 -3.88 -8.00
N SER A 120 12.52 -3.41 -8.44
CA SER A 120 12.18 -3.31 -9.87
C SER A 120 12.94 -2.19 -10.58
N TYR A 121 13.63 -1.31 -9.83
CA TYR A 121 14.35 -0.17 -10.39
C TYR A 121 15.85 -0.39 -10.37
N VAL A 122 16.46 -0.34 -11.58
CA VAL A 122 17.91 -0.33 -11.72
C VAL A 122 18.44 1.04 -11.34
N ALA A 123 19.38 1.10 -10.42
CA ALA A 123 20.05 2.34 -10.05
C ALA A 123 20.72 2.98 -11.28
N GLY A 124 20.39 4.19 -11.61
CA GLY A 124 20.99 4.86 -12.77
C GLY A 124 20.49 6.26 -13.11
N SER A 125 19.28 6.64 -12.69
CA SER A 125 18.77 7.99 -12.90
C SER A 125 18.70 8.79 -11.59
N ILE A 126 18.74 10.12 -11.68
CA ILE A 126 18.63 11.01 -10.50
C ILE A 126 17.28 10.78 -9.78
N ILE A 127 16.23 10.52 -10.53
CA ILE A 127 14.88 10.27 -10.01
C ILE A 127 14.86 8.96 -9.21
N GLN A 128 15.48 7.91 -9.74
CA GLN A 128 15.58 6.61 -9.06
C GLN A 128 16.38 6.72 -7.75
N ASN A 129 17.48 7.44 -7.74
CA ASN A 129 18.28 7.70 -6.55
C ASN A 129 17.47 8.42 -5.47
N HIS A 130 16.63 9.38 -5.86
CA HIS A 130 15.75 10.07 -4.93
C HIS A 130 14.69 9.15 -4.34
N PHE A 131 14.02 8.33 -5.17
CA PHE A 131 13.05 7.33 -4.72
C PHE A 131 13.67 6.34 -3.72
N ILE A 132 14.84 5.78 -4.04
CA ILE A 132 15.57 4.87 -3.16
C ILE A 132 15.90 5.53 -1.81
N LYS A 133 16.39 6.76 -1.85
CA LYS A 133 16.72 7.55 -0.64
C LYS A 133 15.48 7.75 0.26
N GLU A 134 14.36 8.14 -0.31
CA GLU A 134 13.12 8.35 0.45
C GLU A 134 12.55 7.02 0.96
N SER A 135 12.63 5.95 0.16
CA SER A 135 12.26 4.60 0.60
C SER A 135 13.09 4.15 1.81
N ARG A 136 14.42 4.35 1.79
CA ARG A 136 15.30 4.05 2.94
C ARG A 136 14.92 4.81 4.20
N LYS A 137 14.55 6.08 4.08
CA LYS A 137 14.05 6.88 5.22
C LYS A 137 12.79 6.25 5.81
N LEU A 138 11.87 5.82 4.94
CA LEU A 138 10.63 5.20 5.38
C LEU A 138 10.89 3.87 6.08
N PHE A 139 11.73 3.00 5.52
CA PHE A 139 12.11 1.73 6.17
C PHE A 139 12.80 1.97 7.52
N ARG A 140 13.64 2.99 7.64
CA ARG A 140 14.26 3.38 8.92
C ARG A 140 13.23 3.85 9.94
N LYS A 141 12.22 4.62 9.52
CA LYS A 141 11.09 5.05 10.37
C LYS A 141 10.33 3.87 10.97
N TYR A 142 10.15 2.78 10.19
CA TYR A 142 9.39 1.60 10.60
C TYR A 142 10.27 0.40 10.98
N TRP A 143 11.56 0.60 11.21
CA TRP A 143 12.50 -0.48 11.47
C TRP A 143 12.13 -1.34 12.68
N ARG A 144 11.68 -0.73 13.78
CA ARG A 144 11.24 -1.49 14.96
C ARG A 144 10.06 -2.41 14.67
N GLN A 145 9.12 -1.97 13.85
CA GLN A 145 7.98 -2.78 13.43
C GLN A 145 8.45 -3.97 12.58
N ILE A 146 9.44 -3.79 11.71
CA ILE A 146 10.00 -4.88 10.92
C ILE A 146 10.70 -5.89 11.83
N LEU A 147 11.55 -5.45 12.75
CA LEU A 147 12.31 -6.32 13.66
C LEU A 147 11.40 -7.18 14.54
N LEU A 148 10.39 -6.57 15.14
CA LEU A 148 9.49 -7.23 16.10
C LEU A 148 8.38 -8.03 15.43
N ASN A 149 8.18 -7.87 14.14
CA ASN A 149 7.11 -8.54 13.40
C ASN A 149 7.56 -9.94 12.97
N ASN A 150 6.80 -10.95 13.37
CA ASN A 150 7.05 -12.35 13.04
C ASN A 150 6.65 -12.75 11.61
N ALA A 151 5.94 -11.90 10.87
CA ALA A 151 5.63 -12.13 9.46
C ALA A 151 6.85 -11.93 8.55
N PHE A 152 7.87 -11.17 9.00
CA PHE A 152 9.15 -11.08 8.29
C PHE A 152 10.07 -12.22 8.69
N THR A 153 10.61 -12.91 7.70
CA THR A 153 11.66 -13.91 7.91
C THR A 153 12.97 -13.26 8.38
N PHE A 154 13.86 -14.04 9.00
CA PHE A 154 15.20 -13.55 9.38
C PHE A 154 15.95 -13.00 8.16
N LYS A 155 15.89 -13.71 7.01
CA LYS A 155 16.54 -13.28 5.77
C LYS A 155 16.03 -11.90 5.31
N GLU A 156 14.73 -11.67 5.33
CA GLU A 156 14.15 -10.37 4.95
C GLU A 156 14.56 -9.24 5.91
N LYS A 157 14.62 -9.51 7.21
CA LYS A 157 15.11 -8.55 8.20
C LYS A 157 16.57 -8.15 7.93
N VAL A 158 17.43 -9.11 7.58
CA VAL A 158 18.82 -8.83 7.17
C VAL A 158 18.85 -8.00 5.89
N VAL A 159 18.10 -8.39 4.86
CA VAL A 159 18.02 -7.65 3.58
C VAL A 159 17.58 -6.21 3.82
N TYR A 160 16.52 -5.99 4.59
CA TYR A 160 16.04 -4.62 4.88
C TYR A 160 17.04 -3.82 5.73
N SER A 161 17.80 -4.47 6.62
CA SER A 161 18.90 -3.81 7.34
C SER A 161 19.97 -3.31 6.38
N LEU A 162 20.41 -4.16 5.47
CA LEU A 162 21.42 -3.80 4.46
C LEU A 162 20.91 -2.70 3.53
N PHE A 163 19.63 -2.76 3.15
CA PHE A 163 18.99 -1.69 2.36
C PHE A 163 18.98 -0.35 3.11
N ILE A 164 18.59 -0.33 4.38
CA ILE A 164 18.57 0.88 5.22
C ILE A 164 19.95 1.49 5.36
N LEU A 165 20.97 0.65 5.51
CA LEU A 165 22.38 1.07 5.65
C LEU A 165 23.01 1.50 4.30
N GLY A 166 22.39 1.18 3.17
CA GLY A 166 22.86 1.57 1.85
C GLY A 166 23.80 0.58 1.18
N TYR A 167 23.93 -0.63 1.71
CA TYR A 167 24.78 -1.69 1.11
C TYR A 167 24.13 -2.37 -0.09
N ILE A 168 22.80 -2.34 -0.18
CA ILE A 168 22.03 -2.93 -1.29
C ILE A 168 20.88 -1.99 -1.71
N TYR A 169 20.32 -2.25 -2.89
CA TYR A 169 19.14 -1.57 -3.44
C TYR A 169 17.89 -2.46 -3.30
#